data_a2344773377d58c6825f1395ee3e814f
#
_entry.id   a2344773377d58c6825f1395ee3e814f
#
_cell.length_a   1.000
_cell.length_b   1.000
_cell.length_c   1.000
_cell.angle_alpha   90.00
_cell.angle_beta   90.00
_cell.angle_gamma   90.00
#
_symmetry.space_group_name_H-M   'P 1'
#
loop_
_entity.id
_entity.type
_entity.pdbx_description
1 polymer ?
#
loop_
_entity_poly.entity_id
_entity_poly.type
_entity_poly.pdbx_seq_one_letter_code
_entity_poly.pdbx_strand_id
1 'polypeptide(L)'
;MFEEIESKWTEDSGDYDDMIQKQLSDKRTVSYWTKELKKLLGPEPLRILEVGCGPGFMSIIAARLGHEVKAVDGSSGMVEKARRNMQHYHQTVEICQED
;
A
#
# COMPACT_ATOMS: atom_id res chain seq x y z
N MET A 1 -16.06 12.11 -15.39
CA MET A 1 -15.37 10.84 -15.72
C MET A 1 -14.51 10.34 -14.57
N PHE A 2 -13.69 11.19 -14.01
CA PHE A 2 -12.86 10.80 -12.86
C PHE A 2 -13.68 10.34 -11.65
N GLU A 3 -14.75 11.03 -11.32
CA GLU A 3 -15.64 10.69 -10.22
C GLU A 3 -16.26 9.30 -10.37
N GLU A 4 -16.61 8.91 -11.59
CA GLU A 4 -17.16 7.57 -11.86
C GLU A 4 -16.11 6.48 -11.61
N ILE A 5 -14.87 6.73 -12.00
CA ILE A 5 -13.76 5.80 -11.77
C ILE A 5 -13.50 5.66 -10.27
N GLU A 6 -13.49 6.77 -9.54
CA GLU A 6 -13.29 6.74 -8.09
C GLU A 6 -14.40 5.94 -7.40
N SER A 7 -15.66 6.16 -7.78
CA SER A 7 -16.79 5.45 -7.20
C SER A 7 -16.66 3.95 -7.39
N LYS A 8 -16.28 3.51 -8.59
CA LYS A 8 -16.08 2.09 -8.89
C LYS A 8 -14.97 1.48 -8.04
N TRP A 9 -13.83 2.16 -7.93
CA TRP A 9 -12.71 1.69 -7.11
C TRP A 9 -13.11 1.60 -5.64
N THR A 10 -13.90 2.54 -5.15
CA THR A 10 -14.39 2.54 -3.78
C THR A 10 -15.29 1.34 -3.51
N GLU A 11 -16.18 1.00 -4.45
CA GLU A 11 -17.06 -0.15 -4.33
C GLU A 11 -16.28 -1.47 -4.26
N ASP A 12 -15.19 -1.58 -5.00
CA ASP A 12 -14.39 -2.79 -5.07
C ASP A 12 -13.35 -2.88 -3.95
N SER A 13 -13.23 -1.86 -3.10
CA SER A 13 -12.16 -1.79 -2.10
C SER A 13 -12.20 -2.95 -1.08
N GLY A 14 -13.38 -3.53 -0.82
CA GLY A 14 -13.50 -4.67 0.09
C GLY A 14 -12.74 -5.90 -0.41
N ASP A 15 -12.85 -6.18 -1.72
CA ASP A 15 -12.16 -7.31 -2.34
C ASP A 15 -10.63 -7.12 -2.31
N TYR A 16 -10.18 -5.89 -2.55
CA TYR A 16 -8.75 -5.56 -2.47
C TYR A 16 -8.22 -5.68 -1.05
N ASP A 17 -9.03 -5.36 -0.04
CA ASP A 17 -8.66 -5.49 1.36
C ASP A 17 -8.44 -6.96 1.75
N ASP A 18 -9.35 -7.85 1.34
CA ASP A 18 -9.20 -9.28 1.56
C ASP A 18 -7.94 -9.82 0.87
N MET A 19 -7.64 -9.32 -0.33
CA MET A 19 -6.46 -9.71 -1.08
C MET A 19 -5.17 -9.34 -0.35
N ILE A 20 -5.09 -8.14 0.23
CA ILE A 20 -3.88 -7.71 0.94
C ILE A 20 -3.63 -8.59 2.17
N GLN A 21 -4.68 -8.98 2.89
CA GLN A 21 -4.55 -9.86 4.03
C GLN A 21 -4.01 -11.23 3.63
N LYS A 22 -4.49 -11.78 2.52
CA LYS A 22 -3.96 -13.03 1.97
C LYS A 22 -2.50 -12.88 1.57
N GLN A 23 -2.15 -11.80 0.89
CA GLN A 23 -0.77 -11.55 0.47
C GLN A 23 0.18 -11.45 1.67
N LEU A 24 -0.21 -10.70 2.70
CA LEU A 24 0.65 -10.50 3.88
C LEU A 24 0.76 -11.74 4.75
N SER A 25 -0.20 -12.66 4.68
CA SER A 25 -0.13 -13.93 5.40
C SER A 25 0.68 -14.99 4.65
N ASP A 26 0.92 -14.80 3.37
CA ASP A 26 1.71 -15.72 2.55
C ASP A 26 3.18 -15.35 2.62
N LYS A 27 3.96 -16.17 3.31
CA LYS A 27 5.39 -15.93 3.51
C LYS A 27 6.17 -15.88 2.20
N ARG A 28 5.77 -16.66 1.20
CA ARG A 28 6.44 -16.66 -0.11
C ARG A 28 6.23 -15.35 -0.83
N THR A 29 5.01 -14.82 -0.81
CA THR A 29 4.67 -13.55 -1.42
C THR A 29 5.44 -12.41 -0.76
N VAL A 30 5.43 -12.37 0.57
CA VAL A 30 6.16 -11.34 1.34
C VAL A 30 7.66 -11.42 1.06
N SER A 31 8.22 -12.62 1.09
CA SER A 31 9.66 -12.81 0.84
C SER A 31 10.05 -12.36 -0.57
N TYR A 32 9.25 -12.72 -1.56
CA TYR A 32 9.51 -12.35 -2.95
C TYR A 32 9.56 -10.82 -3.10
N TRP A 33 8.51 -10.12 -2.65
CA TRP A 33 8.44 -8.68 -2.82
C TRP A 33 9.45 -7.93 -1.96
N THR A 34 9.76 -8.46 -0.78
CA THR A 34 10.82 -7.89 0.06
C THR A 34 12.16 -7.93 -0.66
N LYS A 35 12.49 -9.06 -1.27
CA LYS A 35 13.74 -9.19 -2.04
C LYS A 35 13.77 -8.27 -3.25
N GLU A 36 12.64 -8.19 -3.98
CA GLU A 36 12.56 -7.34 -5.16
C GLU A 36 12.71 -5.86 -4.79
N LEU A 37 12.08 -5.42 -3.72
CA LEU A 37 12.23 -4.04 -3.27
C LEU A 37 13.66 -3.74 -2.79
N LYS A 38 14.29 -4.67 -2.09
CA LYS A 38 15.69 -4.49 -1.69
C LYS A 38 16.61 -4.29 -2.89
N LYS A 39 16.41 -5.09 -3.93
CA LYS A 39 17.19 -4.96 -5.16
C LYS A 39 17.00 -3.59 -5.81
N LEU A 40 15.75 -3.15 -5.88
CA LEU A 40 15.38 -1.91 -6.54
C LEU A 40 15.86 -0.68 -5.77
N LEU A 41 15.68 -0.68 -4.45
CA LEU A 41 15.87 0.50 -3.63
C LEU A 41 17.27 0.59 -2.98
N GLY A 42 17.98 -0.53 -2.90
CA GLY A 42 19.28 -0.58 -2.26
C GLY A 42 19.20 -0.64 -0.74
N PRO A 43 20.36 -0.59 -0.04
CA PRO A 43 20.41 -0.83 1.40
C PRO A 43 20.13 0.41 2.26
N GLU A 44 20.17 1.62 1.68
CA GLU A 44 20.02 2.83 2.46
C GLU A 44 18.55 3.20 2.67
N PRO A 45 18.17 3.76 3.83
CA PRO A 45 16.83 4.28 4.04
C PRO A 45 16.52 5.42 3.09
N LEU A 46 15.34 5.37 2.46
CA LEU A 46 14.91 6.34 1.47
C LEU A 46 13.58 6.96 1.87
N ARG A 47 13.28 8.10 1.27
CA ARG A 47 11.93 8.67 1.23
C ARG A 47 11.27 8.21 -0.04
N ILE A 48 10.13 7.57 0.08
CA ILE A 48 9.43 6.94 -1.04
C ILE A 48 8.04 7.54 -1.18
N LEU A 49 7.68 7.90 -2.41
CA LEU A 49 6.30 8.25 -2.76
C LEU A 49 5.73 7.13 -3.62
N GLU A 50 4.72 6.44 -3.11
CA GLU A 50 3.99 5.44 -3.88
C GLU A 50 2.71 6.03 -4.44
N VAL A 51 2.54 5.98 -5.76
CA VAL A 51 1.36 6.49 -6.44
C VAL A 51 0.46 5.32 -6.82
N GLY A 52 -0.84 5.42 -6.47
CA GLY A 52 -1.77 4.31 -6.70
C GLY A 52 -1.57 3.17 -5.71
N CYS A 53 -1.48 3.49 -4.42
CA CYS A 53 -1.10 2.51 -3.41
C CYS A 53 -2.14 1.41 -3.17
N GLY A 54 -3.40 1.60 -3.59
CA GLY A 54 -4.48 0.68 -3.28
C GLY A 54 -4.58 0.44 -1.76
N PRO A 55 -4.76 -0.81 -1.32
CA PRO A 55 -4.86 -1.11 0.11
C PRO A 55 -3.52 -1.07 0.85
N GLY A 56 -2.39 -0.84 0.16
CA GLY A 56 -1.13 -0.51 0.80
C GLY A 56 -0.12 -1.64 0.96
N PHE A 57 -0.23 -2.73 0.20
CA PHE A 57 0.68 -3.87 0.35
C PHE A 57 2.15 -3.47 0.18
N MET A 58 2.49 -2.80 -0.94
CA MET A 58 3.88 -2.42 -1.21
C MET A 58 4.39 -1.38 -0.22
N SER A 59 3.52 -0.47 0.22
CA SER A 59 3.87 0.51 1.24
C SER A 59 4.23 -0.17 2.57
N ILE A 60 3.51 -1.22 2.94
CA ILE A 60 3.83 -2.00 4.14
C ILE A 60 5.19 -2.66 4.01
N ILE A 61 5.46 -3.31 2.86
CA ILE A 61 6.75 -3.95 2.64
C ILE A 61 7.89 -2.92 2.70
N ALA A 62 7.73 -1.77 2.04
CA ALA A 62 8.73 -0.71 2.06
C ALA A 62 8.98 -0.16 3.46
N ALA A 63 7.90 0.06 4.23
CA ALA A 63 8.02 0.54 5.61
C ALA A 63 8.73 -0.46 6.51
N ARG A 64 8.45 -1.76 6.32
CA ARG A 64 9.15 -2.83 7.07
C ARG A 64 10.64 -2.86 6.78
N LEU A 65 11.04 -2.42 5.60
CA LEU A 65 12.44 -2.32 5.23
C LEU A 65 13.14 -1.08 5.80
N GLY A 66 12.40 -0.21 6.49
CA GLY A 66 12.97 0.97 7.14
C GLY A 66 12.87 2.25 6.34
N HIS A 67 12.14 2.25 5.22
CA HIS A 67 11.94 3.45 4.41
C HIS A 67 10.84 4.35 4.99
N GLU A 68 10.96 5.66 4.75
CA GLU A 68 9.92 6.62 5.06
C GLU A 68 8.97 6.68 3.84
N VAL A 69 7.73 6.26 4.03
CA VAL A 69 6.79 6.10 2.91
C VAL A 69 5.63 7.07 3.02
N LYS A 70 5.36 7.76 1.92
CA LYS A 70 4.11 8.48 1.68
C LYS A 70 3.43 7.80 0.51
N ALA A 71 2.15 7.51 0.65
CA ALA A 71 1.38 6.84 -0.40
C ALA A 71 0.14 7.65 -0.74
N VAL A 72 -0.23 7.63 -2.02
CA VAL A 72 -1.41 8.35 -2.49
C VAL A 72 -2.25 7.44 -3.37
N ASP A 73 -3.56 7.69 -3.37
CA ASP A 73 -4.50 6.99 -4.25
C ASP A 73 -5.66 7.92 -4.57
N GLY A 74 -6.22 7.77 -5.76
CA GLY A 74 -7.35 8.58 -6.20
C GLY A 74 -8.68 8.14 -5.60
N SER A 75 -8.76 6.92 -5.07
CA SER A 75 -9.98 6.36 -4.52
C SER A 75 -10.06 6.56 -3.01
N SER A 76 -11.11 7.22 -2.54
CA SER A 76 -11.34 7.42 -1.11
C SER A 76 -11.49 6.10 -0.36
N GLY A 77 -12.11 5.09 -0.99
CA GLY A 77 -12.25 3.77 -0.40
C GLY A 77 -10.91 3.08 -0.21
N MET A 78 -10.00 3.19 -1.19
CA MET A 78 -8.66 2.63 -1.08
C MET A 78 -7.82 3.34 -0.03
N VAL A 79 -7.91 4.68 0.04
CA VAL A 79 -7.21 5.47 1.06
C VAL A 79 -7.64 5.03 2.46
N GLU A 80 -8.95 4.87 2.68
CA GLU A 80 -9.47 4.41 3.97
C GLU A 80 -8.96 3.02 4.33
N LYS A 81 -8.98 2.09 3.35
CA LYS A 81 -8.48 0.74 3.56
C LYS A 81 -6.98 0.73 3.85
N ALA A 82 -6.21 1.53 3.09
CA ALA A 82 -4.78 1.64 3.32
C ALA A 82 -4.47 2.15 4.73
N ARG A 83 -5.18 3.17 5.18
CA ARG A 83 -5.01 3.70 6.55
C ARG A 83 -5.30 2.65 7.60
N ARG A 84 -6.38 1.89 7.45
CA ARG A 84 -6.72 0.81 8.38
C ARG A 84 -5.66 -0.28 8.38
N ASN A 85 -5.14 -0.63 7.21
CA ASN A 85 -4.10 -1.65 7.10
C ASN A 85 -2.80 -1.19 7.77
N MET A 86 -2.43 0.10 7.64
CA MET A 86 -1.25 0.60 8.33
C MET A 86 -1.38 0.47 9.85
N GLN A 87 -2.56 0.77 10.40
CA GLN A 87 -2.82 0.57 11.82
C GLN A 87 -2.77 -0.89 12.22
N HIS A 88 -3.42 -1.75 11.42
CA HIS A 88 -3.49 -3.17 11.71
C HIS A 88 -2.11 -3.84 11.71
N TYR A 89 -1.25 -3.45 10.79
CA TYR A 89 0.10 -4.02 10.66
C TYR A 89 1.18 -3.18 11.35
N HIS A 90 0.77 -2.19 12.15
CA HIS A 90 1.66 -1.35 12.97
C HIS A 90 2.75 -0.63 12.15
N GLN A 91 2.35 -0.08 10.99
CA GLN A 91 3.28 0.68 10.16
C GLN A 91 2.92 2.16 10.17
N THR A 92 3.95 3.00 10.16
CA THR A 92 3.79 4.45 10.06
C THR A 92 4.01 4.87 8.61
N VAL A 93 2.92 5.05 7.89
CA VAL A 93 2.92 5.48 6.49
C VAL A 93 1.89 6.59 6.34
N GLU A 94 2.29 7.69 5.72
CA GLU A 94 1.36 8.79 5.43
C GLU A 94 0.53 8.41 4.20
N ILE A 95 -0.79 8.36 4.34
CA ILE A 95 -1.70 8.01 3.25
C ILE A 95 -2.58 9.22 2.93
N CYS A 96 -2.59 9.63 1.67
CA CYS A 96 -3.38 10.77 1.21
C CYS A 96 -4.20 10.40 -0.02
N GLN A 97 -5.38 11.03 -0.14
CA GLN A 97 -6.16 10.95 -1.37
C GLN A 97 -5.70 12.06 -2.31
N GLU A 98 -5.26 11.68 -3.50
CA GLU A 98 -4.88 12.64 -4.55
C GLU A 98 -5.31 12.11 -5.91
N ASP A 99 -5.78 13.01 -6.73
CA ASP A 99 -6.24 12.71 -8.09
C ASP A 99 -5.08 12.51 -9.07
#